data_0f5eeb2535fc864036f13da91acd1bf3
#
_entry.id   0f5eeb2535fc864036f13da91acd1bf3
#
_cell.length_a   1.000
_cell.length_b   1.000
_cell.length_c   1.000
_cell.angle_alpha   90.00
_cell.angle_beta   90.00
_cell.angle_gamma   90.00
#
_symmetry.space_group_name_H-M   'P 1'
#
loop_
_entity.id
_entity.type
_entity.pdbx_description
1 polymer ?
#
loop_
_entity_poly.entity_id
_entity_poly.type
_entity_poly.pdbx_seq_one_letter_code
_entity_poly.pdbx_strand_id
1 'polypeptide(L)'
;MAAHMFEARPETDSPTIVKKDSVTSISPSSRRRFLGKLGAATMAAGVIGSGKTALAEPAQSASPDWSGVNARVAKSYALRVARATADSLVPVPPHTTNGDEQRYSDKSASYSKGLLQDDIGVVNPGAWASFKKALNSGKMSDWESVILGGTRTLNGPQGAYCYDMQGLDSAQFGNAPSPGDRNGLPLVPPFDPINSAAYGTQLIELYWASLLRDIAFTDYVNNSTAAAACTELTSQPTYRGPRDTNGSVTPQLLFRGNFLGETIGPYMSQLMITPTTMGAQPISQLMTTYVAGIDYMLDPTTFLEVQNGTDTGLHNQVDPTLRYLCDGRALAAYTHVDQLNQAYSMGLMVLLGLGAPFNPGNPYVHSRTQNGFSTFGAADFIATMGEVAAHALDRVWYQKWLIHLTHRPESGAGVLYQIMSGNENKIQARLNSNVLNSKAVAQSFAQNQSYFLSQAFPEGSPTHPSYPTGHGTVGGACITMLKFFFDETWVFPNPLLPSSDGQSLENYTGGDAGLITVGTELNKLARNVSFGHGVHAGIHWRTDTDNSLLLGEAMAISYLQDRAQEYNEKFTITFTKLDGNKVTISNE
;
A
#
# COMPACT_ATOMS: atom_id res chain seq x y z
N MET A 1 -7.76 9.59 -6.49
CA MET A 1 -6.69 10.06 -7.39
C MET A 1 -6.88 9.65 -8.86
N ALA A 2 -7.88 8.93 -9.23
CA ALA A 2 -8.13 8.53 -10.63
C ALA A 2 -9.09 9.44 -11.41
N ALA A 3 -9.41 10.64 -10.94
CA ALA A 3 -10.47 11.49 -11.52
C ALA A 3 -9.99 12.67 -12.39
N HIS A 4 -8.70 12.88 -12.59
CA HIS A 4 -8.21 14.08 -13.30
C HIS A 4 -7.30 13.84 -14.50
N MET A 5 -7.36 12.68 -15.14
CA MET A 5 -6.56 12.42 -16.36
C MET A 5 -7.35 12.40 -17.67
N PHE A 6 -8.52 13.01 -17.74
CA PHE A 6 -9.26 13.15 -19.00
C PHE A 6 -9.75 14.59 -19.20
N GLU A 7 -8.84 15.49 -19.60
CA GLU A 7 -9.21 16.73 -20.28
C GLU A 7 -8.23 17.07 -21.38
N ALA A 8 -8.84 17.43 -22.52
CA ALA A 8 -8.30 18.09 -23.71
C ALA A 8 -7.78 17.21 -24.86
N ARG A 9 -8.71 16.80 -25.71
CA ARG A 9 -8.48 16.79 -27.17
C ARG A 9 -9.38 17.82 -27.83
N PRO A 10 -8.92 18.58 -28.84
CA PRO A 10 -9.72 19.59 -29.52
C PRO A 10 -10.79 18.93 -30.41
N GLU A 11 -11.94 19.59 -30.45
CA GLU A 11 -13.11 19.23 -31.25
C GLU A 11 -12.79 19.27 -32.75
N THR A 12 -13.12 18.19 -33.45
CA THR A 12 -13.51 18.26 -34.85
C THR A 12 -14.64 17.28 -35.11
N ASP A 13 -15.75 17.86 -35.61
CA ASP A 13 -16.85 17.26 -36.35
C ASP A 13 -17.80 16.27 -35.66
N SER A 14 -19.00 16.78 -35.43
CA SER A 14 -20.22 16.06 -35.02
C SER A 14 -20.80 15.20 -36.13
N PRO A 15 -21.24 14.00 -35.83
CA PRO A 15 -22.37 13.40 -36.52
C PRO A 15 -23.64 13.39 -35.65
N THR A 16 -24.71 13.65 -36.31
CA THR A 16 -26.11 13.80 -35.94
C THR A 16 -26.61 12.74 -34.93
N ILE A 17 -27.18 13.21 -33.82
CA ILE A 17 -27.82 12.37 -32.79
C ILE A 17 -29.22 11.99 -33.24
N VAL A 18 -29.47 10.69 -33.35
CA VAL A 18 -30.81 10.10 -33.38
C VAL A 18 -31.29 9.96 -31.93
N LYS A 19 -32.39 10.63 -31.59
CA LYS A 19 -33.05 10.50 -30.30
C LYS A 19 -33.56 9.08 -30.11
N LYS A 20 -33.22 8.45 -28.99
CA LYS A 20 -33.87 7.28 -28.43
C LYS A 20 -34.33 7.55 -27.01
N ASP A 21 -35.53 7.07 -26.77
CA ASP A 21 -36.49 7.36 -25.71
C ASP A 21 -36.00 7.15 -24.27
N SER A 22 -36.64 7.93 -23.41
CA SER A 22 -36.64 7.99 -21.96
C SER A 22 -36.37 6.66 -21.21
N VAL A 23 -35.30 6.63 -20.41
CA VAL A 23 -35.14 5.68 -19.31
C VAL A 23 -35.74 6.27 -18.06
N THR A 24 -36.83 5.68 -17.59
CA THR A 24 -37.49 6.02 -16.33
C THR A 24 -36.60 5.77 -15.13
N SER A 25 -36.43 6.78 -14.30
CA SER A 25 -35.75 6.73 -13.02
C SER A 25 -36.41 5.73 -12.06
N ILE A 26 -35.70 4.74 -11.58
CA ILE A 26 -36.17 3.82 -10.54
C ILE A 26 -35.94 4.46 -9.18
N SER A 27 -37.02 4.72 -8.45
CA SER A 27 -36.98 5.35 -7.13
C SER A 27 -36.37 4.42 -6.04
N PRO A 28 -35.76 4.97 -4.96
CA PRO A 28 -35.11 4.18 -3.89
C PRO A 28 -36.03 3.25 -3.09
N SER A 29 -37.31 3.28 -3.30
CA SER A 29 -38.28 2.44 -2.57
C SER A 29 -38.37 0.99 -3.05
N SER A 30 -37.77 0.64 -4.19
CA SER A 30 -37.86 -0.72 -4.75
C SER A 30 -36.84 -1.71 -4.13
N ARG A 31 -35.77 -1.21 -3.52
CA ARG A 31 -34.76 -2.08 -2.89
C ARG A 31 -35.22 -2.72 -1.56
N ARG A 32 -36.10 -2.10 -0.83
CA ARG A 32 -36.66 -2.65 0.43
C ARG A 32 -37.70 -3.76 0.23
N ARG A 33 -38.27 -3.89 -0.97
CA ARG A 33 -39.27 -4.95 -1.26
C ARG A 33 -38.69 -6.26 -1.75
N PHE A 34 -37.41 -6.29 -2.15
CA PHE A 34 -36.78 -7.53 -2.62
C PHE A 34 -36.32 -8.43 -1.46
N LEU A 35 -35.92 -7.84 -0.34
CA LEU A 35 -35.46 -8.59 0.84
C LEU A 35 -36.59 -9.09 1.77
N GLY A 36 -37.83 -8.66 1.54
CA GLY A 36 -38.99 -9.06 2.36
C GLY A 36 -39.77 -10.29 1.85
N LYS A 37 -39.37 -10.91 0.74
CA LYS A 37 -40.13 -12.03 0.15
C LYS A 37 -39.45 -13.39 0.19
N LEU A 38 -38.37 -13.55 0.91
CA LEU A 38 -37.68 -14.85 1.10
C LEU A 38 -38.07 -15.58 2.39
N GLY A 39 -39.10 -15.13 3.06
CA GLY A 39 -39.52 -15.72 4.33
C GLY A 39 -41.01 -16.01 4.42
N ALA A 40 -41.63 -16.68 3.45
CA ALA A 40 -42.95 -17.32 3.65
C ALA A 40 -43.36 -18.06 2.37
N ALA A 41 -42.93 -19.28 2.22
CA ALA A 41 -43.56 -20.24 1.33
C ALA A 41 -43.70 -21.57 2.06
N THR A 42 -44.69 -21.64 2.93
CA THR A 42 -45.23 -22.91 3.41
C THR A 42 -46.73 -22.93 3.15
N MET A 43 -47.11 -23.94 2.36
CA MET A 43 -48.45 -24.55 2.24
C MET A 43 -49.64 -23.73 1.72
N ALA A 44 -50.10 -24.16 0.56
CA ALA A 44 -51.50 -24.51 0.40
C ALA A 44 -51.66 -25.39 -0.84
N ALA A 45 -51.98 -26.65 -0.62
CA ALA A 45 -52.53 -27.54 -1.61
C ALA A 45 -54.01 -27.22 -1.82
N GLY A 46 -54.44 -27.03 -3.07
CA GLY A 46 -55.82 -26.85 -3.45
C GLY A 46 -56.05 -27.51 -4.81
N VAL A 47 -56.78 -28.57 -4.79
CA VAL A 47 -57.25 -29.37 -5.92
C VAL A 47 -58.34 -28.62 -6.68
N ILE A 48 -58.30 -28.56 -8.02
CA ILE A 48 -59.46 -28.70 -8.92
C ILE A 48 -58.97 -29.17 -10.29
N GLY A 49 -59.72 -30.08 -10.85
CA GLY A 49 -59.34 -31.05 -11.83
C GLY A 49 -59.63 -30.74 -13.29
N SER A 50 -59.27 -31.73 -14.05
CA SER A 50 -59.70 -32.23 -15.37
C SER A 50 -59.31 -31.45 -16.64
N GLY A 51 -58.47 -32.12 -17.44
CA GLY A 51 -58.21 -31.81 -18.84
C GLY A 51 -57.00 -32.60 -19.36
N LYS A 52 -57.21 -33.82 -19.87
CA LYS A 52 -56.15 -34.70 -20.38
C LYS A 52 -55.54 -34.16 -21.67
N THR A 53 -54.28 -33.82 -21.64
CA THR A 53 -53.33 -34.08 -22.72
C THR A 53 -52.05 -34.56 -22.07
N ALA A 54 -51.72 -35.82 -22.27
CA ALA A 54 -50.50 -36.43 -21.76
C ALA A 54 -49.31 -35.89 -22.54
N LEU A 55 -48.75 -34.81 -22.06
CA LEU A 55 -47.35 -34.48 -22.30
C LEU A 55 -46.54 -35.29 -21.27
N ALA A 56 -45.61 -36.11 -21.77
CA ALA A 56 -44.69 -36.83 -20.91
C ALA A 56 -44.08 -35.85 -19.91
N GLU A 57 -44.33 -36.05 -18.62
CA GLU A 57 -43.65 -35.29 -17.57
C GLU A 57 -42.15 -35.49 -17.79
N PRO A 58 -41.35 -34.38 -17.81
CA PRO A 58 -39.92 -34.55 -17.76
C PRO A 58 -39.59 -35.36 -16.51
N ALA A 59 -38.78 -36.40 -16.65
CA ALA A 59 -38.33 -37.22 -15.53
C ALA A 59 -37.83 -36.26 -14.44
N GLN A 60 -38.48 -36.26 -13.27
CA GLN A 60 -38.00 -35.52 -12.13
C GLN A 60 -36.62 -36.06 -11.83
N SER A 61 -35.58 -35.30 -12.17
CA SER A 61 -34.25 -35.58 -11.67
C SER A 61 -34.34 -35.62 -10.16
N ALA A 62 -33.88 -36.69 -9.52
CA ALA A 62 -33.81 -36.77 -8.08
C ALA A 62 -33.15 -35.46 -7.58
N SER A 63 -33.83 -34.74 -6.70
CA SER A 63 -33.29 -33.52 -6.13
C SER A 63 -31.95 -33.86 -5.49
N PRO A 64 -30.88 -33.10 -5.79
CA PRO A 64 -29.59 -33.37 -5.17
C PRO A 64 -29.74 -33.38 -3.65
N ASP A 65 -28.96 -34.21 -2.97
CA ASP A 65 -28.88 -34.18 -1.50
C ASP A 65 -28.17 -32.89 -1.06
N TRP A 66 -28.95 -31.91 -0.67
CA TRP A 66 -28.46 -30.62 -0.18
C TRP A 66 -28.12 -30.60 1.30
N SER A 67 -28.21 -31.70 2.02
CA SER A 67 -27.98 -31.74 3.47
C SER A 67 -26.59 -31.24 3.84
N GLY A 68 -25.56 -31.68 3.15
CA GLY A 68 -24.20 -31.22 3.37
C GLY A 68 -23.96 -29.77 2.95
N VAL A 69 -24.63 -29.28 1.89
CA VAL A 69 -24.55 -27.88 1.44
C VAL A 69 -25.21 -26.98 2.49
N ASN A 70 -26.42 -27.31 2.93
CA ASN A 70 -27.12 -26.54 3.95
C ASN A 70 -26.34 -26.46 5.26
N ALA A 71 -25.70 -27.56 5.68
CA ALA A 71 -24.85 -27.58 6.86
C ALA A 71 -23.65 -26.62 6.73
N ARG A 72 -23.01 -26.56 5.55
CA ARG A 72 -21.90 -25.61 5.29
C ARG A 72 -22.37 -24.16 5.30
N VAL A 73 -23.52 -23.85 4.66
CA VAL A 73 -24.11 -22.51 4.68
C VAL A 73 -24.43 -22.07 6.11
N ALA A 74 -25.04 -22.94 6.90
CA ALA A 74 -25.34 -22.66 8.31
C ALA A 74 -24.07 -22.42 9.13
N LYS A 75 -23.01 -23.22 8.90
CA LYS A 75 -21.71 -23.05 9.54
C LYS A 75 -21.08 -21.71 9.17
N SER A 76 -21.05 -21.34 7.90
CA SER A 76 -20.49 -20.07 7.44
C SER A 76 -21.23 -18.88 8.07
N TYR A 77 -22.55 -18.89 8.08
CA TYR A 77 -23.34 -17.86 8.74
C TYR A 77 -23.03 -17.76 10.25
N ALA A 78 -23.06 -18.89 10.95
CA ALA A 78 -22.79 -18.94 12.39
C ALA A 78 -21.38 -18.41 12.72
N LEU A 79 -20.38 -18.75 11.90
CA LEU A 79 -19.00 -18.32 12.04
C LEU A 79 -18.87 -16.81 11.88
N ARG A 80 -19.48 -16.21 10.85
CA ARG A 80 -19.48 -14.75 10.61
C ARG A 80 -20.12 -14.00 11.78
N VAL A 81 -21.28 -14.46 12.26
CA VAL A 81 -21.96 -13.84 13.42
C VAL A 81 -21.10 -13.95 14.68
N ALA A 82 -20.49 -15.11 14.92
CA ALA A 82 -19.64 -15.33 16.09
C ALA A 82 -18.40 -14.41 16.05
N ARG A 83 -17.78 -14.24 14.88
CA ARG A 83 -16.62 -13.35 14.71
C ARG A 83 -17.01 -11.90 14.91
N ALA A 84 -18.04 -11.41 14.20
CA ALA A 84 -18.53 -10.06 14.38
C ALA A 84 -18.91 -9.75 15.85
N THR A 85 -19.51 -10.71 16.55
CA THR A 85 -19.83 -10.57 17.98
C THR A 85 -18.56 -10.49 18.83
N ALA A 86 -17.57 -11.35 18.58
CA ALA A 86 -16.32 -11.34 19.32
C ALA A 86 -15.58 -10.00 19.13
N ASP A 87 -15.53 -9.50 17.88
CA ASP A 87 -14.84 -8.25 17.55
C ASP A 87 -15.51 -7.04 18.21
N SER A 88 -16.85 -7.03 18.28
CA SER A 88 -17.59 -5.94 18.93
C SER A 88 -17.33 -5.81 20.44
N LEU A 89 -16.79 -6.86 21.05
CA LEU A 89 -16.51 -6.92 22.50
C LEU A 89 -15.04 -6.61 22.82
N VAL A 90 -14.16 -6.55 21.82
CA VAL A 90 -12.73 -6.27 22.06
C VAL A 90 -12.53 -4.76 22.25
N PRO A 91 -12.00 -4.34 23.41
CA PRO A 91 -11.69 -2.92 23.60
C PRO A 91 -10.50 -2.52 22.73
N VAL A 92 -10.55 -1.30 22.21
CA VAL A 92 -9.40 -0.72 21.53
C VAL A 92 -8.23 -0.60 22.50
N PRO A 93 -7.07 -1.22 22.25
CA PRO A 93 -5.94 -1.12 23.16
C PRO A 93 -5.35 0.31 23.13
N PRO A 94 -4.69 0.74 24.20
CA PRO A 94 -4.00 2.02 24.22
C PRO A 94 -2.85 2.02 23.20
N HIS A 95 -2.84 3.02 22.32
CA HIS A 95 -1.76 3.23 21.36
C HIS A 95 -0.74 4.23 21.91
N THR A 96 0.54 3.95 21.72
CA THR A 96 1.62 4.86 22.08
C THR A 96 2.02 5.70 20.88
N THR A 97 2.10 7.02 21.04
CA THR A 97 2.60 7.97 20.05
C THR A 97 3.99 8.47 20.43
N ASN A 98 4.66 9.21 19.53
CA ASN A 98 5.96 9.83 19.84
C ASN A 98 5.87 11.06 20.76
N GLY A 99 4.66 11.53 21.06
CA GLY A 99 4.41 12.69 21.91
C GLY A 99 4.67 14.06 21.27
N ASP A 100 5.02 14.12 20.00
CA ASP A 100 5.36 15.38 19.32
C ASP A 100 4.15 16.33 19.20
N GLU A 101 2.93 15.78 18.99
CA GLU A 101 1.71 16.59 18.96
C GLU A 101 1.48 17.38 20.25
N GLN A 102 1.82 16.79 21.39
CA GLN A 102 1.69 17.43 22.72
C GLN A 102 2.88 18.32 23.04
N ARG A 103 4.09 17.92 22.61
CA ARG A 103 5.34 18.63 22.90
C ARG A 103 5.41 19.98 22.21
N TYR A 104 4.97 20.07 20.96
CA TYR A 104 5.04 21.28 20.15
C TYR A 104 3.65 21.88 19.98
N SER A 105 3.39 22.99 20.69
CA SER A 105 2.05 23.62 20.68
C SER A 105 1.71 24.26 19.34
N ASP A 106 2.71 24.65 18.55
CA ASP A 106 2.58 25.16 17.17
C ASP A 106 2.33 24.05 16.13
N LYS A 107 2.35 22.79 16.53
CA LYS A 107 2.14 21.61 15.68
C LYS A 107 3.13 21.42 14.54
N SER A 108 4.28 22.09 14.59
CA SER A 108 5.33 22.03 13.56
C SER A 108 5.93 20.61 13.37
N ALA A 109 5.65 19.66 14.27
CA ALA A 109 6.04 18.26 14.17
C ALA A 109 4.84 17.30 13.96
N SER A 110 3.68 17.81 13.55
CA SER A 110 2.46 17.03 13.33
C SER A 110 1.94 17.21 11.91
N TYR A 111 1.13 16.25 11.43
CA TYR A 111 0.50 16.36 10.12
C TYR A 111 -0.49 17.53 10.09
N SER A 112 -0.26 18.45 9.16
CA SER A 112 -1.12 19.62 8.96
C SER A 112 -1.31 20.03 7.49
N LYS A 113 -0.77 19.24 6.55
CA LYS A 113 -0.89 19.52 5.11
C LYS A 113 -2.35 19.57 4.66
N GLY A 114 -2.69 20.59 3.87
CA GLY A 114 -4.04 20.90 3.42
C GLY A 114 -4.81 21.82 4.35
N LEU A 115 -4.39 21.97 5.62
CA LEU A 115 -4.95 22.96 6.54
C LEU A 115 -4.34 24.34 6.26
N LEU A 116 -5.07 25.41 6.63
CA LEU A 116 -4.53 26.78 6.54
C LEU A 116 -3.25 26.92 7.37
N GLN A 117 -2.17 27.39 6.73
CA GLN A 117 -0.87 27.63 7.34
C GLN A 117 -0.47 29.10 7.19
N ASP A 118 0.45 29.56 8.04
CA ASP A 118 1.05 30.90 7.96
C ASP A 118 2.18 30.97 6.91
N ASP A 119 2.86 32.11 6.85
CA ASP A 119 3.92 32.40 5.89
C ASP A 119 5.23 31.60 6.07
N ILE A 120 5.33 30.83 7.14
CA ILE A 120 6.48 29.94 7.41
C ILE A 120 6.11 28.45 7.44
N GLY A 121 4.87 28.11 7.13
CA GLY A 121 4.39 26.71 7.08
C GLY A 121 3.97 26.15 8.43
N VAL A 122 3.60 26.99 9.38
CA VAL A 122 3.00 26.60 10.67
C VAL A 122 1.48 26.67 10.56
N VAL A 123 0.80 25.62 11.01
CA VAL A 123 -0.65 25.54 10.90
C VAL A 123 -1.36 26.61 11.74
N ASN A 124 -2.38 27.23 11.15
CA ASN A 124 -3.24 28.17 11.87
C ASN A 124 -3.96 27.45 13.04
N PRO A 125 -3.95 28.01 14.28
CA PRO A 125 -4.55 27.36 15.44
C PRO A 125 -6.04 27.07 15.28
N GLY A 126 -6.80 27.94 14.59
CA GLY A 126 -8.22 27.72 14.30
C GLY A 126 -8.44 26.57 13.31
N ALA A 127 -7.59 26.47 12.29
CA ALA A 127 -7.61 25.35 11.34
C ALA A 127 -7.29 24.02 12.05
N TRP A 128 -6.27 24.00 12.89
CA TRP A 128 -5.95 22.82 13.70
C TRP A 128 -7.10 22.42 14.63
N ALA A 129 -7.72 23.38 15.32
CA ALA A 129 -8.85 23.11 16.22
C ALA A 129 -10.05 22.54 15.46
N SER A 130 -10.37 23.05 14.26
CA SER A 130 -11.44 22.55 13.42
C SER A 130 -11.18 21.12 12.95
N PHE A 131 -9.94 20.82 12.56
CA PHE A 131 -9.49 19.49 12.17
C PHE A 131 -9.57 18.48 13.33
N LYS A 132 -9.05 18.84 14.52
CA LYS A 132 -9.11 17.96 15.71
C LYS A 132 -10.57 17.74 16.17
N LYS A 133 -11.46 18.74 16.01
CA LYS A 133 -12.88 18.57 16.27
C LYS A 133 -13.48 17.50 15.34
N ALA A 134 -13.17 17.57 14.04
CA ALA A 134 -13.63 16.60 13.06
C ALA A 134 -13.10 15.18 13.34
N LEU A 135 -11.80 15.05 13.65
CA LEU A 135 -11.19 13.78 14.07
C LEU A 135 -11.86 13.19 15.31
N ASN A 136 -12.20 14.00 16.30
CA ASN A 136 -12.80 13.51 17.54
C ASN A 136 -14.26 13.12 17.39
N SER A 137 -15.01 13.82 16.54
CA SER A 137 -16.46 13.61 16.39
C SER A 137 -16.83 12.55 15.34
N GLY A 138 -15.99 12.36 14.31
CA GLY A 138 -16.28 11.54 13.13
C GLY A 138 -17.47 12.04 12.30
N LYS A 139 -18.05 13.22 12.62
CA LYS A 139 -19.24 13.72 11.93
C LYS A 139 -18.91 14.38 10.61
N MET A 140 -19.64 14.03 9.55
CA MET A 140 -19.50 14.68 8.24
C MET A 140 -19.57 16.21 8.32
N SER A 141 -20.53 16.75 9.11
CA SER A 141 -20.67 18.19 9.27
C SER A 141 -19.46 18.88 9.88
N ASP A 142 -18.72 18.19 10.73
CA ASP A 142 -17.47 18.71 11.30
C ASP A 142 -16.34 18.64 10.28
N TRP A 143 -16.28 17.55 9.46
CA TRP A 143 -15.34 17.46 8.35
C TRP A 143 -15.57 18.54 7.30
N GLU A 144 -16.80 18.82 6.92
CA GLU A 144 -17.16 19.91 6.00
C GLU A 144 -16.85 21.31 6.56
N SER A 145 -16.58 21.40 7.88
CA SER A 145 -16.24 22.66 8.57
C SER A 145 -14.73 22.82 8.82
N VAL A 146 -13.89 21.88 8.36
CA VAL A 146 -12.43 21.99 8.49
C VAL A 146 -11.92 23.18 7.67
N ILE A 147 -11.10 24.02 8.29
CA ILE A 147 -10.52 25.20 7.63
C ILE A 147 -9.31 24.74 6.81
N LEU A 148 -9.51 24.61 5.50
CA LEU A 148 -8.46 24.29 4.53
C LEU A 148 -7.68 25.57 4.15
N GLY A 149 -6.42 25.41 3.77
CA GLY A 149 -5.60 26.48 3.22
C GLY A 149 -5.84 26.75 1.74
N GLY A 150 -6.17 25.71 0.99
CA GLY A 150 -6.40 25.72 -0.45
C GLY A 150 -7.61 24.89 -0.87
N THR A 151 -7.60 24.44 -2.12
CA THR A 151 -8.71 23.70 -2.73
C THR A 151 -8.55 22.18 -2.71
N ARG A 152 -7.35 21.66 -2.38
CA ARG A 152 -7.16 20.21 -2.25
C ARG A 152 -7.81 19.68 -0.99
N THR A 153 -8.66 18.68 -1.14
CA THR A 153 -9.36 18.02 -0.04
C THR A 153 -8.47 17.02 0.69
N LEU A 154 -8.81 16.74 1.94
CA LEU A 154 -8.18 15.66 2.71
C LEU A 154 -8.56 14.29 2.14
N ASN A 155 -7.66 13.32 2.21
CA ASN A 155 -7.88 11.98 1.66
C ASN A 155 -8.71 11.09 2.59
N GLY A 156 -9.99 11.35 2.66
CA GLY A 156 -11.03 10.46 3.17
C GLY A 156 -10.83 9.83 4.55
N PRO A 157 -10.64 10.62 5.64
CA PRO A 157 -10.43 10.06 6.98
C PRO A 157 -11.64 9.31 7.54
N GLN A 158 -12.84 9.50 6.97
CA GLN A 158 -14.08 8.88 7.46
C GLN A 158 -14.04 7.36 7.49
N GLY A 159 -13.36 6.71 6.54
CA GLY A 159 -13.18 5.26 6.52
C GLY A 159 -12.53 4.70 7.79
N ALA A 160 -11.73 5.52 8.49
CA ALA A 160 -11.08 5.11 9.73
C ALA A 160 -12.05 4.89 10.92
N TYR A 161 -13.30 5.33 10.80
CA TYR A 161 -14.33 5.14 11.83
C TYR A 161 -15.24 3.95 11.53
N CYS A 162 -15.13 3.34 10.37
CA CYS A 162 -16.02 2.25 9.98
C CYS A 162 -15.48 0.92 10.48
N TYR A 163 -16.35 0.17 11.16
CA TYR A 163 -16.14 -1.24 11.44
C TYR A 163 -16.74 -2.05 10.30
N ASP A 164 -15.91 -2.77 9.58
CA ASP A 164 -16.40 -3.73 8.60
C ASP A 164 -16.74 -5.07 9.28
N MET A 165 -17.97 -5.18 9.72
CA MET A 165 -18.50 -6.35 10.39
C MET A 165 -19.02 -7.41 9.41
N GLN A 166 -18.63 -7.35 8.13
CA GLN A 166 -19.28 -8.16 7.10
C GLN A 166 -18.66 -9.53 6.89
N GLY A 167 -17.52 -9.80 7.48
CA GLY A 167 -16.81 -11.03 7.18
C GLY A 167 -16.33 -11.77 8.40
N LEU A 168 -15.43 -12.68 8.14
CA LEU A 168 -14.58 -13.33 9.11
C LEU A 168 -13.39 -12.47 9.49
N ASP A 169 -13.31 -11.31 8.91
CA ASP A 169 -12.17 -10.44 8.97
C ASP A 169 -12.23 -9.53 10.21
N SER A 170 -11.86 -10.08 11.32
CA SER A 170 -11.70 -9.33 12.55
C SER A 170 -10.44 -8.47 12.59
N ALA A 171 -9.52 -8.71 11.67
CA ALA A 171 -8.22 -8.06 11.64
C ALA A 171 -8.28 -6.59 11.24
N GLN A 172 -9.29 -6.17 10.53
CA GLN A 172 -9.42 -4.83 9.98
C GLN A 172 -9.40 -3.71 11.00
N PHE A 173 -9.85 -3.97 12.23
CA PHE A 173 -9.81 -2.96 13.30
C PHE A 173 -8.54 -3.01 14.11
N GLY A 174 -7.82 -4.04 13.88
CA GLY A 174 -6.54 -4.07 14.40
C GLY A 174 -6.31 -4.37 15.82
N ASN A 175 -7.31 -4.75 16.46
CA ASN A 175 -7.25 -4.90 17.89
C ASN A 175 -8.00 -6.16 18.33
N ALA A 176 -8.82 -6.72 17.46
CA ALA A 176 -9.52 -7.94 17.73
C ALA A 176 -8.59 -9.14 17.50
N PRO A 177 -8.46 -10.05 18.46
CA PRO A 177 -7.73 -11.28 18.23
C PRO A 177 -8.51 -12.17 17.26
N SER A 178 -7.82 -12.68 16.25
CA SER A 178 -8.33 -13.73 15.39
C SER A 178 -8.45 -15.05 16.19
N PRO A 179 -9.28 -16.02 15.79
CA PRO A 179 -9.36 -17.31 16.46
C PRO A 179 -8.01 -18.05 16.52
N GLY A 180 -7.14 -17.81 15.57
CA GLY A 180 -5.80 -18.39 15.51
C GLY A 180 -4.73 -17.56 16.22
N ASP A 181 -4.94 -16.27 16.36
CA ASP A 181 -4.01 -15.34 17.02
C ASP A 181 -4.66 -14.71 18.26
N ARG A 182 -4.48 -15.36 19.38
CA ARG A 182 -5.02 -14.90 20.67
C ARG A 182 -4.33 -13.65 21.22
N ASN A 183 -3.23 -13.23 20.61
CA ASN A 183 -2.44 -12.09 21.06
C ASN A 183 -2.87 -10.77 20.40
N GLY A 184 -3.83 -10.83 19.47
CA GLY A 184 -4.23 -9.68 18.68
C GLY A 184 -3.18 -9.30 17.63
N LEU A 185 -3.51 -8.33 16.78
CA LEU A 185 -2.53 -7.80 15.83
C LEU A 185 -1.50 -6.94 16.54
N PRO A 186 -0.23 -6.95 16.10
CA PRO A 186 0.80 -6.12 16.69
C PRO A 186 0.41 -4.65 16.58
N LEU A 187 0.59 -3.91 17.66
CA LEU A 187 0.48 -2.46 17.63
C LEU A 187 1.62 -1.90 16.80
N VAL A 188 1.31 -0.89 15.99
CA VAL A 188 2.35 -0.15 15.29
C VAL A 188 3.16 0.63 16.33
N PRO A 189 4.51 0.50 16.39
CA PRO A 189 5.32 1.21 17.36
C PRO A 189 5.24 2.73 17.12
N PRO A 190 5.53 3.56 18.13
CA PRO A 190 5.56 5.01 17.95
C PRO A 190 6.63 5.39 16.92
N PHE A 191 6.33 6.40 16.10
CA PHE A 191 7.29 6.98 15.18
C PHE A 191 8.46 7.66 15.93
N ASP A 192 9.61 7.85 15.30
CA ASP A 192 10.74 8.54 15.91
C ASP A 192 10.39 10.02 16.20
N PRO A 193 10.65 10.54 17.41
CA PRO A 193 10.47 11.95 17.70
C PRO A 193 11.32 12.85 16.79
N ILE A 194 10.78 13.99 16.36
CA ILE A 194 11.43 14.87 15.37
C ILE A 194 12.85 15.34 15.80
N ASN A 195 13.10 15.46 17.09
CA ASN A 195 14.40 15.88 17.63
C ASN A 195 15.39 14.72 17.85
N SER A 196 15.01 13.49 17.51
CA SER A 196 15.88 12.32 17.69
C SER A 196 16.90 12.16 16.57
N ALA A 197 18.04 11.53 16.88
CA ALA A 197 19.03 11.17 15.88
C ALA A 197 18.46 10.16 14.84
N ALA A 198 17.53 9.29 15.25
CA ALA A 198 16.88 8.34 14.36
C ALA A 198 16.04 9.04 13.30
N TYR A 199 15.24 10.03 13.68
CA TYR A 199 14.51 10.89 12.75
C TYR A 199 15.46 11.62 11.79
N GLY A 200 16.52 12.26 12.34
CA GLY A 200 17.52 12.94 11.51
C GLY A 200 18.19 12.02 10.49
N THR A 201 18.49 10.77 10.87
CA THR A 201 19.08 9.79 9.95
C THR A 201 18.12 9.39 8.83
N GLN A 202 16.83 9.27 9.10
CA GLN A 202 15.84 9.00 8.05
C GLN A 202 15.74 10.18 7.07
N LEU A 203 15.80 11.41 7.57
CA LEU A 203 15.79 12.60 6.71
C LEU A 203 17.07 12.68 5.86
N ILE A 204 18.25 12.36 6.42
CA ILE A 204 19.52 12.25 5.67
C ILE A 204 19.39 11.22 4.53
N GLU A 205 18.80 10.06 4.81
CA GLU A 205 18.58 9.03 3.79
C GLU A 205 17.70 9.54 2.63
N LEU A 206 16.65 10.30 2.93
CA LEU A 206 15.76 10.89 1.94
C LEU A 206 16.47 11.93 1.06
N TYR A 207 17.34 12.74 1.63
CA TYR A 207 18.18 13.66 0.85
C TYR A 207 19.11 12.90 -0.10
N TRP A 208 19.75 11.82 0.35
CA TRP A 208 20.56 10.98 -0.54
C TRP A 208 19.72 10.31 -1.62
N ALA A 209 18.53 9.82 -1.28
CA ALA A 209 17.64 9.20 -2.26
C ALA A 209 17.18 10.21 -3.32
N SER A 210 16.92 11.46 -2.95
CA SER A 210 16.55 12.50 -3.89
C SER A 210 17.69 12.87 -4.85
N LEU A 211 18.93 12.92 -4.35
CA LEU A 211 20.13 13.17 -5.17
C LEU A 211 20.48 12.02 -6.13
N LEU A 212 20.02 10.81 -5.82
CA LEU A 212 20.26 9.59 -6.60
C LEU A 212 19.04 9.11 -7.39
N ARG A 213 17.96 9.89 -7.40
CA ARG A 213 16.68 9.50 -7.98
C ARG A 213 16.78 9.12 -9.45
N ASP A 214 17.63 9.81 -10.21
CA ASP A 214 17.81 9.62 -11.65
C ASP A 214 19.02 8.73 -12.02
N ILE A 215 19.68 8.15 -11.03
CA ILE A 215 20.79 7.22 -11.26
C ILE A 215 20.24 5.80 -11.28
N ALA A 216 20.55 5.04 -12.32
CA ALA A 216 20.15 3.66 -12.41
C ALA A 216 20.73 2.85 -11.23
N PHE A 217 19.94 1.91 -10.69
CA PHE A 217 20.36 1.10 -9.55
C PHE A 217 21.63 0.29 -9.86
N THR A 218 21.85 -0.10 -11.12
CA THR A 218 23.06 -0.78 -11.60
C THR A 218 24.30 0.11 -11.54
N ASP A 219 24.12 1.42 -11.65
CA ASP A 219 25.23 2.37 -11.76
C ASP A 219 25.69 2.89 -10.40
N TYR A 220 24.97 2.58 -9.32
CA TYR A 220 25.38 2.96 -7.95
C TYR A 220 26.81 2.55 -7.61
N VAL A 221 27.27 1.40 -8.12
CA VAL A 221 28.61 0.87 -7.85
C VAL A 221 29.74 1.76 -8.36
N ASN A 222 29.48 2.57 -9.40
CA ASN A 222 30.46 3.45 -10.02
C ASN A 222 30.12 4.93 -9.83
N ASN A 223 29.13 5.25 -9.00
CA ASN A 223 28.64 6.61 -8.83
C ASN A 223 29.23 7.25 -7.55
N SER A 224 29.85 8.40 -7.69
CA SER A 224 30.48 9.10 -6.56
C SER A 224 29.49 9.62 -5.53
N THR A 225 28.28 10.01 -5.93
CA THR A 225 27.21 10.42 -5.01
C THR A 225 26.70 9.22 -4.20
N ALA A 226 26.56 8.06 -4.83
CA ALA A 226 26.22 6.82 -4.13
C ALA A 226 27.32 6.40 -3.12
N ALA A 227 28.59 6.56 -3.48
CA ALA A 227 29.71 6.30 -2.56
C ALA A 227 29.70 7.27 -1.36
N ALA A 228 29.37 8.55 -1.58
CA ALA A 228 29.22 9.53 -0.51
C ALA A 228 28.03 9.20 0.41
N ALA A 229 26.89 8.79 -0.16
CA ALA A 229 25.73 8.32 0.58
C ALA A 229 26.06 7.11 1.46
N CYS A 230 26.72 6.11 0.90
CA CYS A 230 27.19 4.93 1.63
C CYS A 230 28.09 5.32 2.82
N THR A 231 29.02 6.24 2.60
CA THR A 231 29.96 6.71 3.64
C THR A 231 29.20 7.39 4.78
N GLU A 232 28.30 8.33 4.46
CA GLU A 232 27.56 9.05 5.50
C GLU A 232 26.58 8.14 6.24
N LEU A 233 25.80 7.31 5.53
CA LEU A 233 24.86 6.39 6.16
C LEU A 233 25.56 5.33 7.01
N THR A 234 26.77 4.89 6.61
CA THR A 234 27.61 4.01 7.44
C THR A 234 27.94 4.68 8.77
N SER A 235 28.20 5.99 8.77
CA SER A 235 28.55 6.74 9.99
C SER A 235 27.38 7.02 10.91
N GLN A 236 26.13 6.79 10.47
CA GLN A 236 24.93 7.03 11.28
C GLN A 236 24.57 5.81 12.13
N PRO A 237 24.71 5.85 13.47
CA PRO A 237 24.41 4.70 14.32
C PRO A 237 22.94 4.27 14.28
N THR A 238 22.06 5.20 13.96
CA THR A 238 20.60 4.99 13.91
C THR A 238 20.08 4.63 12.51
N TYR A 239 20.99 4.41 11.54
CA TYR A 239 20.59 3.95 10.22
C TYR A 239 20.01 2.54 10.27
N ARG A 240 18.80 2.38 9.71
CA ARG A 240 18.03 1.13 9.74
C ARG A 240 18.07 0.33 8.43
N GLY A 241 18.77 0.80 7.42
CA GLY A 241 18.99 0.04 6.20
C GLY A 241 20.04 -1.07 6.38
N PRO A 242 20.17 -1.96 5.39
CA PRO A 242 21.11 -3.09 5.46
C PRO A 242 22.56 -2.62 5.49
N ARG A 243 23.38 -3.44 6.16
CA ARG A 243 24.83 -3.29 6.25
C ARG A 243 25.48 -4.60 5.89
N ASP A 244 26.68 -4.53 5.34
CA ASP A 244 27.50 -5.71 5.11
C ASP A 244 28.04 -6.30 6.44
N THR A 245 28.78 -7.38 6.34
CA THR A 245 29.38 -8.08 7.49
C THR A 245 30.39 -7.23 8.26
N ASN A 246 30.89 -6.13 7.66
CA ASN A 246 31.80 -5.17 8.30
C ASN A 246 31.03 -3.98 8.92
N GLY A 247 29.70 -3.98 8.86
CA GLY A 247 28.87 -2.91 9.36
C GLY A 247 28.75 -1.71 8.41
N SER A 248 29.19 -1.83 7.16
CA SER A 248 29.19 -0.76 6.17
C SER A 248 27.94 -0.81 5.28
N VAL A 249 27.43 0.35 4.90
CA VAL A 249 26.49 0.49 3.79
C VAL A 249 27.29 0.46 2.49
N THR A 250 26.89 -0.37 1.54
CA THR A 250 27.54 -0.48 0.23
C THR A 250 26.57 -0.06 -0.89
N PRO A 251 27.05 0.26 -2.10
CA PRO A 251 26.19 0.60 -3.21
C PRO A 251 25.12 -0.46 -3.53
N GLN A 252 25.46 -1.75 -3.33
CA GLN A 252 24.54 -2.86 -3.54
C GLN A 252 23.43 -2.95 -2.49
N LEU A 253 23.68 -2.38 -1.29
CA LEU A 253 22.73 -2.36 -0.16
C LEU A 253 21.96 -1.05 -0.03
N LEU A 254 22.40 -0.02 -0.74
CA LEU A 254 21.83 1.32 -0.65
C LEU A 254 20.33 1.31 -1.01
N PHE A 255 19.51 1.92 -0.16
CA PHE A 255 18.04 1.98 -0.28
C PHE A 255 17.33 0.62 -0.40
N ARG A 256 17.94 -0.46 0.08
CA ARG A 256 17.27 -1.75 0.26
C ARG A 256 16.74 -1.91 1.69
N GLY A 257 15.97 -2.95 1.94
CA GLY A 257 15.46 -3.32 3.26
C GLY A 257 16.23 -4.48 3.90
N ASN A 258 15.81 -4.84 5.12
CA ASN A 258 16.45 -5.89 5.94
C ASN A 258 15.63 -7.17 6.05
N PHE A 259 14.44 -7.24 5.43
CA PHE A 259 13.67 -8.47 5.47
C PHE A 259 14.28 -9.55 4.59
N LEU A 260 13.88 -10.78 4.83
CA LEU A 260 14.47 -11.95 4.18
C LEU A 260 14.45 -11.80 2.65
N GLY A 261 15.63 -11.85 2.02
CA GLY A 261 15.78 -11.82 0.56
C GLY A 261 15.77 -10.44 -0.08
N GLU A 262 15.49 -9.35 0.66
CA GLU A 262 15.45 -8.00 0.06
C GLU A 262 16.80 -7.53 -0.50
N THR A 263 17.91 -8.13 -0.07
CA THR A 263 19.27 -7.83 -0.54
C THR A 263 19.79 -8.80 -1.61
N ILE A 264 18.99 -9.81 -1.99
CA ILE A 264 19.38 -10.83 -2.98
C ILE A 264 19.07 -10.34 -4.40
N GLY A 265 19.99 -10.62 -5.34
CA GLY A 265 19.80 -10.33 -6.77
C GLY A 265 19.71 -8.84 -7.12
N PRO A 266 19.14 -8.50 -8.28
CA PRO A 266 18.94 -7.14 -8.73
C PRO A 266 18.11 -6.31 -7.74
N TYR A 267 18.19 -4.97 -7.83
CA TYR A 267 17.38 -4.07 -7.01
C TYR A 267 15.88 -4.29 -7.25
N MET A 268 15.50 -4.35 -8.53
CA MET A 268 14.12 -4.56 -8.92
C MET A 268 13.69 -6.02 -8.74
N SER A 269 12.50 -6.21 -8.19
CA SER A 269 11.87 -7.52 -8.13
C SER A 269 11.57 -8.04 -9.54
N GLN A 270 11.84 -9.33 -9.77
CA GLN A 270 11.50 -10.02 -11.02
C GLN A 270 10.01 -9.90 -11.36
N LEU A 271 9.16 -9.76 -10.34
CA LEU A 271 7.72 -9.62 -10.49
C LEU A 271 7.28 -8.27 -11.08
N MET A 272 8.16 -7.26 -11.10
CA MET A 272 7.88 -5.94 -11.68
C MET A 272 8.48 -5.74 -13.08
N ILE A 273 9.38 -6.62 -13.51
CA ILE A 273 10.12 -6.43 -14.78
C ILE A 273 9.93 -7.58 -15.76
N THR A 274 9.52 -8.77 -15.31
CA THR A 274 9.32 -9.93 -16.19
C THR A 274 8.05 -9.76 -17.02
N PRO A 275 8.11 -9.75 -18.36
CA PRO A 275 6.92 -9.72 -19.22
C PRO A 275 5.98 -10.88 -18.93
N THR A 276 4.69 -10.64 -19.05
CA THR A 276 3.64 -11.64 -18.76
C THR A 276 2.41 -11.46 -19.65
N THR A 277 1.33 -12.18 -19.34
CA THR A 277 0.04 -12.02 -19.99
C THR A 277 -1.08 -11.94 -18.95
N MET A 278 -2.11 -11.18 -19.26
CA MET A 278 -3.39 -11.24 -18.55
C MET A 278 -4.43 -11.83 -19.51
N GLY A 279 -4.68 -13.13 -19.39
CA GLY A 279 -5.43 -13.87 -20.40
C GLY A 279 -4.75 -13.79 -21.78
N ALA A 280 -5.47 -13.29 -22.78
CA ALA A 280 -4.93 -13.13 -24.14
C ALA A 280 -4.14 -11.81 -24.34
N GLN A 281 -4.09 -10.94 -23.35
CA GLN A 281 -3.41 -9.65 -23.45
C GLN A 281 -1.95 -9.77 -23.03
N PRO A 282 -0.97 -9.53 -23.92
CA PRO A 282 0.44 -9.45 -23.54
C PRO A 282 0.71 -8.17 -22.74
N ILE A 283 1.56 -8.28 -21.71
CA ILE A 283 2.00 -7.19 -20.85
C ILE A 283 3.53 -7.18 -20.84
N SER A 284 4.11 -6.12 -21.38
CA SER A 284 5.56 -6.01 -21.55
C SER A 284 6.31 -5.64 -20.28
N GLN A 285 5.63 -5.07 -19.27
CA GLN A 285 6.20 -4.43 -18.08
C GLN A 285 7.03 -3.16 -18.39
N LEU A 286 6.92 -2.64 -19.60
CA LEU A 286 7.41 -1.29 -19.91
C LEU A 286 6.41 -0.27 -19.35
N MET A 287 6.93 0.71 -18.60
CA MET A 287 6.14 1.68 -17.85
C MET A 287 6.36 3.09 -18.38
N THR A 288 5.35 3.93 -18.21
CA THR A 288 5.50 5.38 -18.33
C THR A 288 6.31 5.89 -17.15
N THR A 289 7.32 6.73 -17.41
CA THR A 289 8.15 7.38 -16.38
C THR A 289 8.10 8.89 -16.52
N TYR A 290 8.77 9.60 -15.61
CA TYR A 290 8.91 11.06 -15.71
C TYR A 290 10.28 11.44 -16.21
N VAL A 291 10.37 12.63 -16.85
CA VAL A 291 11.63 13.18 -17.36
C VAL A 291 12.62 13.38 -16.21
N ALA A 292 13.84 12.87 -16.41
CA ALA A 292 14.92 12.98 -15.43
C ALA A 292 15.32 14.44 -15.16
N GLY A 293 15.80 14.71 -13.95
CA GLY A 293 16.30 16.02 -13.54
C GLY A 293 15.23 17.05 -13.22
N ILE A 294 13.94 16.68 -13.24
CA ILE A 294 12.85 17.58 -12.87
C ILE A 294 12.36 17.24 -11.48
N ASP A 295 12.64 18.14 -10.55
CA ASP A 295 12.25 18.05 -9.16
C ASP A 295 11.41 19.26 -8.73
N TYR A 296 10.60 19.09 -7.71
CA TYR A 296 9.60 20.07 -7.29
C TYR A 296 9.80 20.48 -5.82
N MET A 297 9.10 21.56 -5.42
CA MET A 297 9.04 22.07 -4.05
C MET A 297 10.40 22.52 -3.52
N LEU A 298 11.16 23.26 -4.35
CA LEU A 298 12.51 23.72 -4.02
C LEU A 298 12.57 25.18 -3.52
N ASP A 299 11.46 25.89 -3.49
CA ASP A 299 11.37 27.26 -3.02
C ASP A 299 10.25 27.46 -1.99
N PRO A 300 10.33 28.53 -1.15
CA PRO A 300 9.35 28.76 -0.08
C PRO A 300 7.91 28.96 -0.59
N THR A 301 7.73 29.56 -1.74
CA THR A 301 6.40 29.87 -2.30
C THR A 301 5.69 28.57 -2.68
N THR A 302 6.35 27.75 -3.49
CA THR A 302 5.83 26.45 -3.91
C THR A 302 5.61 25.53 -2.70
N PHE A 303 6.53 25.54 -1.74
CA PHE A 303 6.38 24.77 -0.51
C PHE A 303 5.09 25.17 0.24
N LEU A 304 4.86 26.47 0.46
CA LEU A 304 3.69 26.97 1.18
C LEU A 304 2.38 26.68 0.42
N GLU A 305 2.38 26.84 -0.90
CA GLU A 305 1.23 26.48 -1.74
C GLU A 305 0.86 25.00 -1.55
N VAL A 306 1.85 24.12 -1.63
CA VAL A 306 1.65 22.66 -1.46
C VAL A 306 1.20 22.33 -0.03
N GLN A 307 1.80 22.93 1.01
CA GLN A 307 1.40 22.69 2.41
C GLN A 307 -0.03 23.21 2.70
N ASN A 308 -0.43 24.31 2.10
CA ASN A 308 -1.81 24.83 2.18
C ASN A 308 -2.79 24.00 1.35
N GLY A 309 -2.34 23.11 0.46
CA GLY A 309 -3.20 22.38 -0.46
C GLY A 309 -3.71 23.23 -1.62
N THR A 310 -2.94 24.23 -2.03
CA THR A 310 -3.19 25.03 -3.23
C THR A 310 -2.66 24.29 -4.45
N ASP A 311 -3.32 24.45 -5.59
CA ASP A 311 -2.81 23.96 -6.88
C ASP A 311 -1.71 24.93 -7.37
N THR A 312 -0.51 24.41 -7.56
CA THR A 312 0.64 25.19 -8.06
C THR A 312 0.60 25.40 -9.56
N GLY A 313 -0.31 24.73 -10.29
CA GLY A 313 -0.32 24.71 -11.75
C GLY A 313 0.85 23.96 -12.39
N LEU A 314 1.73 23.34 -11.59
CA LEU A 314 2.83 22.51 -12.08
C LEU A 314 2.35 21.08 -12.34
N HIS A 315 2.92 20.43 -13.36
CA HIS A 315 2.57 19.06 -13.74
C HIS A 315 3.82 18.22 -13.94
N ASN A 316 3.71 16.91 -13.71
CA ASN A 316 4.78 15.98 -14.06
C ASN A 316 4.99 15.97 -15.58
N GLN A 317 6.24 16.03 -15.99
CA GLN A 317 6.62 15.87 -17.38
C GLN A 317 6.87 14.40 -17.67
N VAL A 318 6.04 13.83 -18.54
CA VAL A 318 6.11 12.42 -18.92
C VAL A 318 7.25 12.19 -19.91
N ASP A 319 8.10 11.20 -19.67
CA ASP A 319 9.08 10.72 -20.65
C ASP A 319 8.31 10.05 -21.81
N PRO A 320 8.53 10.45 -23.06
CA PRO A 320 7.87 9.84 -24.21
C PRO A 320 8.29 8.37 -24.43
N THR A 321 9.39 7.94 -23.82
CA THR A 321 9.93 6.58 -23.95
C THR A 321 9.43 5.71 -22.80
N LEU A 322 8.75 4.60 -23.12
CA LEU A 322 8.42 3.59 -22.11
C LEU A 322 9.69 2.87 -21.68
N ARG A 323 9.84 2.65 -20.37
CA ARG A 323 11.02 2.02 -19.78
C ARG A 323 10.66 0.91 -18.80
N TYR A 324 11.54 -0.06 -18.65
CA TYR A 324 11.57 -0.91 -17.47
C TYR A 324 12.01 -0.09 -16.26
N LEU A 325 11.52 -0.44 -15.09
CA LEU A 325 11.87 0.25 -13.84
C LEU A 325 13.34 0.00 -13.51
N CYS A 326 14.19 1.00 -13.65
CA CYS A 326 15.65 0.88 -13.49
C CYS A 326 16.24 1.87 -12.47
N ASP A 327 15.49 2.89 -12.06
CA ASP A 327 15.93 3.94 -11.14
C ASP A 327 14.82 4.37 -10.17
N GLY A 328 15.15 5.28 -9.26
CA GLY A 328 14.24 5.80 -8.26
C GLY A 328 13.10 6.64 -8.85
N ARG A 329 13.34 7.39 -9.93
CA ARG A 329 12.33 8.20 -10.60
C ARG A 329 11.27 7.32 -11.29
N ALA A 330 11.69 6.28 -11.96
CA ALA A 330 10.78 5.34 -12.61
C ALA A 330 9.90 4.63 -11.56
N LEU A 331 10.48 4.20 -10.43
CA LEU A 331 9.73 3.64 -9.32
C LEU A 331 8.74 4.65 -8.71
N ALA A 332 9.17 5.90 -8.51
CA ALA A 332 8.30 6.97 -8.02
C ALA A 332 7.14 7.22 -9.00
N ALA A 333 7.42 7.32 -10.30
CA ALA A 333 6.41 7.53 -11.34
C ALA A 333 5.38 6.37 -11.38
N TYR A 334 5.84 5.12 -11.27
CA TYR A 334 4.96 3.95 -11.20
C TYR A 334 3.98 4.06 -10.03
N THR A 335 4.49 4.33 -8.84
CA THR A 335 3.69 4.36 -7.61
C THR A 335 2.87 5.63 -7.42
N HIS A 336 3.11 6.66 -8.23
CA HIS A 336 2.32 7.90 -8.23
C HIS A 336 0.91 7.69 -8.80
N VAL A 337 0.78 6.80 -9.77
CA VAL A 337 -0.46 6.59 -10.53
C VAL A 337 -1.00 5.16 -10.45
N ASP A 338 -0.36 4.29 -9.67
CA ASP A 338 -0.77 2.90 -9.54
C ASP A 338 -2.14 2.74 -8.87
N GLN A 339 -2.80 1.63 -9.19
CA GLN A 339 -3.85 1.09 -8.34
C GLN A 339 -3.17 0.38 -7.17
N LEU A 340 -3.60 0.60 -5.95
CA LEU A 340 -2.84 0.23 -4.74
C LEU A 340 -2.40 -1.26 -4.67
N ASN A 341 -3.13 -2.17 -5.32
CA ASN A 341 -2.78 -3.58 -5.43
C ASN A 341 -2.22 -3.97 -6.82
N GLN A 342 -1.94 -3.02 -7.71
CA GLN A 342 -1.54 -3.28 -9.09
C GLN A 342 -0.28 -4.13 -9.19
N ALA A 343 0.78 -3.77 -8.47
CA ALA A 343 2.05 -4.49 -8.52
C ALA A 343 1.91 -5.96 -8.11
N TYR A 344 1.06 -6.23 -7.12
CA TYR A 344 0.82 -7.59 -6.61
C TYR A 344 -0.07 -8.41 -7.55
N SER A 345 -1.04 -7.76 -8.19
CA SER A 345 -1.85 -8.36 -9.26
C SER A 345 -0.99 -8.71 -10.47
N MET A 346 -0.04 -7.84 -10.85
CA MET A 346 0.92 -8.14 -11.91
C MET A 346 1.88 -9.26 -11.48
N GLY A 347 2.35 -9.24 -10.24
CA GLY A 347 3.17 -10.31 -9.67
C GLY A 347 2.46 -11.67 -9.73
N LEU A 348 1.17 -11.72 -9.42
CA LEU A 348 0.34 -12.92 -9.59
C LEU A 348 0.32 -13.38 -11.06
N MET A 349 0.13 -12.45 -12.01
CA MET A 349 0.13 -12.80 -13.44
C MET A 349 1.50 -13.31 -13.90
N VAL A 350 2.59 -12.75 -13.41
CA VAL A 350 3.95 -13.24 -13.69
C VAL A 350 4.13 -14.66 -13.16
N LEU A 351 3.76 -14.94 -11.91
CA LEU A 351 3.87 -16.26 -11.30
C LEU A 351 3.04 -17.31 -12.06
N LEU A 352 1.79 -16.98 -12.40
CA LEU A 352 0.93 -17.87 -13.22
C LEU A 352 1.50 -18.06 -14.63
N GLY A 353 2.00 -17.00 -15.26
CA GLY A 353 2.56 -17.04 -16.61
C GLY A 353 3.85 -17.87 -16.69
N LEU A 354 4.66 -17.86 -15.66
CA LEU A 354 5.87 -18.69 -15.54
C LEU A 354 5.57 -20.14 -15.13
N GLY A 355 4.32 -20.45 -14.74
CA GLY A 355 3.96 -21.76 -14.21
C GLY A 355 4.58 -22.04 -12.84
N ALA A 356 4.76 -21.01 -12.00
CA ALA A 356 5.27 -21.19 -10.65
C ALA A 356 4.37 -22.19 -9.89
N PRO A 357 4.95 -23.17 -9.19
CA PRO A 357 4.16 -24.17 -8.48
C PRO A 357 3.39 -23.53 -7.32
N PHE A 358 2.22 -24.09 -7.04
CA PHE A 358 1.46 -23.70 -5.86
C PHE A 358 2.12 -24.24 -4.58
N ASN A 359 1.79 -23.61 -3.45
CA ASN A 359 2.26 -24.06 -2.14
C ASN A 359 1.98 -25.57 -1.96
N PRO A 360 2.95 -26.37 -1.49
CA PRO A 360 2.78 -27.82 -1.33
C PRO A 360 1.58 -28.21 -0.46
N GLY A 361 1.14 -27.33 0.46
CA GLY A 361 -0.05 -27.53 1.29
C GLY A 361 -1.38 -27.26 0.58
N ASN A 362 -1.37 -26.76 -0.65
CA ASN A 362 -2.60 -26.56 -1.44
C ASN A 362 -3.26 -27.93 -1.70
N PRO A 363 -4.56 -28.12 -1.35
CA PRO A 363 -5.22 -29.43 -1.38
C PRO A 363 -5.32 -30.05 -2.78
N TYR A 364 -5.17 -29.25 -3.83
CA TYR A 364 -5.28 -29.71 -5.21
C TYR A 364 -3.94 -30.09 -5.86
N VAL A 365 -2.79 -29.76 -5.26
CA VAL A 365 -1.46 -30.08 -5.83
C VAL A 365 -1.28 -31.57 -6.05
N HIS A 366 -1.82 -32.40 -5.16
CA HIS A 366 -1.74 -33.87 -5.26
C HIS A 366 -3.04 -34.52 -5.78
N SER A 367 -4.04 -33.73 -6.18
CA SER A 367 -5.28 -34.26 -6.70
C SER A 367 -5.09 -34.81 -8.13
N ARG A 368 -5.55 -36.06 -8.32
CA ARG A 368 -5.51 -36.72 -9.64
C ARG A 368 -6.69 -36.34 -10.54
N THR A 369 -7.77 -35.84 -9.96
CA THR A 369 -9.05 -35.69 -10.65
C THR A 369 -9.61 -34.27 -10.60
N GLN A 370 -9.03 -33.37 -9.81
CA GLN A 370 -9.52 -32.02 -9.61
C GLN A 370 -8.38 -31.00 -9.65
N ASN A 371 -8.71 -29.80 -10.12
CA ASN A 371 -7.87 -28.61 -10.00
C ASN A 371 -8.59 -27.56 -9.16
N GLY A 372 -7.85 -26.73 -8.44
CA GLY A 372 -8.37 -25.53 -7.80
C GLY A 372 -8.90 -24.55 -8.85
N PHE A 373 -10.06 -23.93 -8.58
CA PHE A 373 -10.62 -22.89 -9.46
C PHE A 373 -11.31 -21.79 -8.64
N SER A 374 -12.54 -22.04 -8.12
CA SER A 374 -13.27 -21.12 -7.24
C SER A 374 -12.72 -21.09 -5.82
N THR A 375 -12.00 -22.13 -5.41
CA THR A 375 -11.18 -22.24 -4.22
C THR A 375 -9.79 -22.72 -4.64
N PHE A 376 -8.73 -22.18 -4.03
CA PHE A 376 -7.32 -22.53 -4.30
C PHE A 376 -6.90 -22.46 -5.77
N GLY A 377 -7.57 -21.64 -6.58
CA GLY A 377 -7.24 -21.38 -7.97
C GLY A 377 -7.21 -19.88 -8.29
N ALA A 378 -6.97 -19.52 -9.57
CA ALA A 378 -6.75 -18.13 -9.97
C ALA A 378 -7.90 -17.19 -9.60
N ALA A 379 -9.15 -17.65 -9.65
CA ALA A 379 -10.31 -16.85 -9.27
C ALA A 379 -10.29 -16.48 -7.79
N ASP A 380 -9.97 -17.44 -6.92
CA ASP A 380 -9.82 -17.23 -5.48
C ASP A 380 -8.65 -16.30 -5.17
N PHE A 381 -7.51 -16.48 -5.85
CA PHE A 381 -6.30 -15.67 -5.63
C PHE A 381 -6.55 -14.19 -5.95
N ILE A 382 -7.19 -13.90 -7.09
CA ILE A 382 -7.49 -12.53 -7.51
C ILE A 382 -8.49 -11.87 -6.54
N ALA A 383 -9.57 -12.58 -6.21
CA ALA A 383 -10.61 -12.04 -5.30
C ALA A 383 -10.05 -11.78 -3.91
N THR A 384 -9.34 -12.74 -3.34
CA THR A 384 -8.78 -12.64 -1.99
C THR A 384 -7.70 -11.57 -1.89
N MET A 385 -6.89 -11.38 -2.94
CA MET A 385 -5.89 -10.31 -2.97
C MET A 385 -6.53 -8.92 -2.98
N GLY A 386 -7.61 -8.72 -3.74
CA GLY A 386 -8.35 -7.47 -3.73
C GLY A 386 -9.00 -7.19 -2.37
N GLU A 387 -9.55 -8.21 -1.74
CA GLU A 387 -10.18 -8.12 -0.42
C GLU A 387 -9.15 -7.74 0.66
N VAL A 388 -8.04 -8.47 0.74
CA VAL A 388 -7.00 -8.21 1.74
C VAL A 388 -6.34 -6.83 1.56
N ALA A 389 -6.22 -6.35 0.32
CA ALA A 389 -5.70 -5.01 0.05
C ALA A 389 -6.62 -3.91 0.60
N ALA A 390 -7.93 -4.07 0.46
CA ALA A 390 -8.91 -3.12 1.01
C ALA A 390 -8.85 -3.09 2.54
N HIS A 391 -8.85 -4.25 3.19
CA HIS A 391 -8.76 -4.34 4.65
C HIS A 391 -7.43 -3.80 5.21
N ALA A 392 -6.33 -4.02 4.50
CA ALA A 392 -5.04 -3.43 4.86
C ALA A 392 -5.09 -1.90 4.83
N LEU A 393 -5.80 -1.33 3.84
CA LEU A 393 -5.95 0.12 3.73
C LEU A 393 -6.80 0.67 4.87
N ASP A 394 -7.94 0.05 5.21
CA ASP A 394 -8.79 0.44 6.34
C ASP A 394 -7.99 0.45 7.64
N ARG A 395 -7.20 -0.60 7.84
CA ARG A 395 -6.34 -0.77 9.01
C ARG A 395 -5.34 0.37 9.16
N VAL A 396 -4.61 0.68 8.10
CA VAL A 396 -3.58 1.73 8.16
C VAL A 396 -4.20 3.13 8.28
N TRP A 397 -5.40 3.34 7.72
CA TRP A 397 -6.11 4.62 7.83
C TRP A 397 -6.45 4.99 9.28
N TYR A 398 -6.89 4.00 10.08
CA TYR A 398 -7.07 4.18 11.52
C TYR A 398 -5.79 4.64 12.21
N GLN A 399 -4.67 3.97 11.95
CA GLN A 399 -3.38 4.31 12.55
C GLN A 399 -2.90 5.72 12.14
N LYS A 400 -3.06 6.08 10.86
CA LYS A 400 -2.66 7.38 10.35
C LYS A 400 -3.42 8.54 10.99
N TRP A 401 -4.74 8.46 10.95
CA TRP A 401 -5.62 9.57 11.26
C TRP A 401 -5.96 9.69 12.73
N LEU A 402 -6.18 8.58 13.42
CA LEU A 402 -6.67 8.60 14.78
C LEU A 402 -5.56 8.43 15.84
N ILE A 403 -4.40 7.87 15.44
CA ILE A 403 -3.33 7.57 16.39
C ILE A 403 -2.12 8.47 16.17
N HIS A 404 -1.42 8.36 15.02
CA HIS A 404 -0.06 8.90 14.93
C HIS A 404 0.03 10.33 14.41
N LEU A 405 -0.83 10.75 13.48
CA LEU A 405 -0.82 12.09 12.86
C LEU A 405 0.59 12.56 12.47
N THR A 406 1.42 11.67 11.98
CA THR A 406 2.82 11.96 11.65
C THR A 406 2.90 12.81 10.39
N HIS A 407 3.68 13.85 10.42
CA HIS A 407 3.92 14.70 9.27
C HIS A 407 4.74 13.99 8.18
N ARG A 408 4.70 14.53 6.98
CA ARG A 408 5.43 14.03 5.82
C ARG A 408 6.88 14.50 5.80
N PRO A 409 7.80 13.81 5.07
CA PRO A 409 9.19 14.26 4.92
C PRO A 409 9.34 15.69 4.41
N GLU A 410 8.49 16.11 3.49
CA GLU A 410 8.45 17.48 2.97
C GLU A 410 8.23 18.51 4.09
N SER A 411 7.34 18.24 5.05
CA SER A 411 7.12 19.11 6.21
C SER A 411 8.31 19.09 7.18
N GLY A 412 8.92 17.90 7.36
CA GLY A 412 10.17 17.77 8.13
C GLY A 412 11.32 18.56 7.52
N ALA A 413 11.44 18.55 6.20
CA ALA A 413 12.39 19.37 5.46
C ALA A 413 12.03 20.88 5.52
N GLY A 414 10.73 21.21 5.62
CA GLY A 414 10.28 22.57 5.92
C GLY A 414 10.82 23.08 7.26
N VAL A 415 10.77 22.24 8.30
CA VAL A 415 11.40 22.57 9.61
C VAL A 415 12.92 22.75 9.45
N LEU A 416 13.59 21.88 8.69
CA LEU A 416 15.01 22.03 8.39
C LEU A 416 15.30 23.35 7.66
N TYR A 417 14.52 23.67 6.64
CA TYR A 417 14.65 24.94 5.91
C TYR A 417 14.53 26.14 6.83
N GLN A 418 13.55 26.19 7.74
CA GLN A 418 13.40 27.32 8.66
C GLN A 418 14.60 27.45 9.61
N ILE A 419 15.12 26.35 10.14
CA ILE A 419 16.31 26.35 10.99
C ILE A 419 17.54 26.85 10.23
N MET A 420 17.82 26.29 9.05
CA MET A 420 18.99 26.63 8.24
C MET A 420 18.95 28.04 7.65
N SER A 421 17.74 28.62 7.52
CA SER A 421 17.51 29.99 7.07
C SER A 421 17.49 31.02 8.22
N GLY A 422 17.77 30.61 9.44
CA GLY A 422 17.84 31.52 10.61
C GLY A 422 16.48 31.87 11.21
N ASN A 423 15.42 31.16 10.88
CA ASN A 423 14.07 31.34 11.42
C ASN A 423 13.73 30.38 12.57
N GLU A 424 14.72 29.76 13.19
CA GLU A 424 14.50 28.74 14.23
C GLU A 424 13.68 29.23 15.43
N ASN A 425 13.73 30.53 15.71
CA ASN A 425 12.97 31.15 16.79
C ASN A 425 11.47 31.33 16.50
N LYS A 426 11.04 31.09 15.25
CA LYS A 426 9.64 31.20 14.81
C LYS A 426 8.89 29.86 14.86
N ILE A 427 9.59 28.75 15.03
CA ILE A 427 9.04 27.40 15.14
C ILE A 427 9.49 26.74 16.43
N GLN A 428 8.70 25.79 16.94
CA GLN A 428 9.04 25.08 18.18
C GLN A 428 9.80 23.77 17.94
N ALA A 429 9.52 23.07 16.86
CA ALA A 429 10.22 21.83 16.53
C ALA A 429 11.74 22.06 16.39
N ARG A 430 12.52 21.08 16.84
CA ARG A 430 13.97 21.09 16.75
C ARG A 430 14.44 19.81 16.08
N LEU A 431 15.50 19.91 15.32
CA LEU A 431 16.15 18.79 14.67
C LEU A 431 17.45 18.40 15.37
N ASN A 432 17.82 17.13 15.24
CA ASN A 432 19.09 16.66 15.77
C ASN A 432 20.27 17.21 14.93
N SER A 433 21.41 17.40 15.57
CA SER A 433 22.62 17.94 14.93
C SER A 433 23.14 17.07 13.78
N ASN A 434 22.81 15.77 13.74
CA ASN A 434 23.26 14.90 12.65
C ASN A 434 22.71 15.36 11.29
N VAL A 435 21.44 15.78 11.20
CA VAL A 435 20.87 16.28 9.93
C VAL A 435 21.32 17.71 9.64
N LEU A 436 21.47 18.56 10.67
CA LEU A 436 21.94 19.93 10.48
C LEU A 436 23.38 20.00 9.91
N ASN A 437 24.20 18.99 10.19
CA ASN A 437 25.58 18.87 9.72
C ASN A 437 25.75 17.83 8.60
N SER A 438 24.66 17.41 7.96
CA SER A 438 24.65 16.35 6.97
C SER A 438 25.31 16.75 5.66
N LYS A 439 26.10 15.85 5.10
CA LYS A 439 26.66 15.98 3.74
C LYS A 439 25.57 15.91 2.67
N ALA A 440 24.54 15.08 2.89
CA ALA A 440 23.40 15.00 1.98
C ALA A 440 22.69 16.36 1.85
N VAL A 441 22.41 17.01 2.98
CA VAL A 441 21.77 18.33 3.01
C VAL A 441 22.67 19.38 2.33
N ALA A 442 23.96 19.37 2.63
CA ALA A 442 24.92 20.30 2.02
C ALA A 442 25.03 20.08 0.50
N GLN A 443 25.05 18.84 0.02
CA GLN A 443 25.11 18.53 -1.39
C GLN A 443 23.80 18.88 -2.12
N SER A 444 22.64 18.61 -1.48
CA SER A 444 21.33 19.03 -2.00
C SER A 444 21.25 20.57 -2.12
N PHE A 445 21.75 21.30 -1.11
CA PHE A 445 21.82 22.76 -1.20
C PHE A 445 22.75 23.22 -2.32
N ALA A 446 23.91 22.61 -2.49
CA ALA A 446 24.83 22.96 -3.57
C ALA A 446 24.21 22.77 -4.95
N GLN A 447 23.39 21.71 -5.13
CA GLN A 447 22.71 21.42 -6.38
C GLN A 447 21.48 22.30 -6.62
N ASN A 448 20.63 22.49 -5.60
CA ASN A 448 19.30 23.06 -5.75
C ASN A 448 19.19 24.49 -5.21
N GLN A 449 20.23 25.01 -4.55
CA GLN A 449 20.24 26.29 -3.83
C GLN A 449 19.08 26.39 -2.81
N SER A 450 18.72 25.26 -2.21
CA SER A 450 17.59 25.12 -1.31
C SER A 450 17.84 24.06 -0.26
N TYR A 451 17.33 24.30 0.96
CA TYR A 451 17.30 23.30 2.05
C TYR A 451 16.03 22.45 2.06
N PHE A 452 15.06 22.71 1.19
CA PHE A 452 13.91 21.83 1.03
C PHE A 452 14.32 20.47 0.45
N LEU A 453 13.64 19.42 0.86
CA LEU A 453 13.78 18.10 0.24
C LEU A 453 13.08 18.10 -1.12
N SER A 454 13.82 17.87 -2.19
CA SER A 454 13.25 17.81 -3.54
C SER A 454 12.24 16.66 -3.66
N GLN A 455 11.07 16.97 -4.23
CA GLN A 455 9.97 16.04 -4.40
C GLN A 455 9.91 15.55 -5.84
N ALA A 456 9.53 14.27 -6.04
CA ALA A 456 9.32 13.71 -7.38
C ALA A 456 8.03 14.21 -8.05
N PHE A 457 7.11 14.79 -7.27
CA PHE A 457 5.80 15.23 -7.71
C PHE A 457 5.55 16.70 -7.35
N PRO A 458 4.85 17.47 -8.21
CA PRO A 458 4.58 18.88 -7.94
C PRO A 458 3.72 19.10 -6.70
N GLU A 459 2.80 18.19 -6.41
CA GLU A 459 1.95 18.22 -5.22
C GLU A 459 2.64 17.66 -3.97
N GLY A 460 3.85 17.12 -4.10
CA GLY A 460 4.53 16.40 -3.00
C GLY A 460 3.71 15.20 -2.52
N SER A 461 3.57 15.04 -1.21
CA SER A 461 2.81 13.94 -0.62
C SER A 461 1.29 14.12 -0.76
N PRO A 462 0.52 13.03 -0.73
CA PRO A 462 -0.93 13.10 -0.65
C PRO A 462 -1.39 13.71 0.69
N THR A 463 -2.66 14.18 0.71
CA THR A 463 -3.26 14.91 1.85
C THR A 463 -3.79 13.98 2.94
N HIS A 464 -2.91 13.13 3.45
CA HIS A 464 -3.13 12.29 4.63
C HIS A 464 -1.81 12.07 5.40
N PRO A 465 -1.85 11.73 6.71
CA PRO A 465 -0.65 11.53 7.51
C PRO A 465 0.32 10.50 6.94
N SER A 466 1.61 10.62 7.27
CA SER A 466 2.66 9.74 6.74
C SER A 466 2.58 8.32 7.29
N TYR A 467 2.64 8.19 8.59
CA TYR A 467 2.93 6.94 9.30
C TYR A 467 1.66 6.24 9.82
N PRO A 468 1.55 4.92 9.63
CA PRO A 468 2.27 4.06 8.71
C PRO A 468 1.90 4.28 7.24
N THR A 469 2.62 3.70 6.25
CA THR A 469 2.29 3.91 4.83
C THR A 469 1.21 2.97 4.31
N GLY A 470 0.32 3.48 3.44
CA GLY A 470 -0.70 2.70 2.75
C GLY A 470 -0.08 1.63 1.84
N HIS A 471 0.84 2.02 0.96
CA HIS A 471 1.53 1.11 0.03
C HIS A 471 2.26 -0.03 0.77
N GLY A 472 2.92 0.26 1.90
CA GLY A 472 3.60 -0.76 2.69
C GLY A 472 2.63 -1.74 3.35
N THR A 473 1.52 -1.27 3.92
CA THR A 473 0.54 -2.15 4.58
C THR A 473 -0.15 -3.05 3.56
N VAL A 474 -0.58 -2.50 2.44
CA VAL A 474 -1.12 -3.29 1.32
C VAL A 474 -0.07 -4.24 0.76
N GLY A 475 1.19 -3.78 0.66
CA GLY A 475 2.31 -4.61 0.23
C GLY A 475 2.50 -5.84 1.10
N GLY A 476 2.65 -5.65 2.41
CA GLY A 476 2.80 -6.74 3.37
C GLY A 476 1.64 -7.73 3.31
N ALA A 477 0.41 -7.22 3.17
CA ALA A 477 -0.78 -8.06 3.08
C ALA A 477 -0.81 -8.88 1.78
N CYS A 478 -0.63 -8.24 0.63
CA CYS A 478 -0.73 -8.90 -0.68
C CYS A 478 0.37 -9.96 -0.89
N ILE A 479 1.64 -9.66 -0.48
CA ILE A 479 2.70 -10.67 -0.61
C ILE A 479 2.47 -11.87 0.31
N THR A 480 1.88 -11.66 1.48
CA THR A 480 1.50 -12.74 2.40
C THR A 480 0.47 -13.67 1.75
N MET A 481 -0.52 -13.10 1.06
CA MET A 481 -1.48 -13.89 0.27
C MET A 481 -0.78 -14.68 -0.83
N LEU A 482 0.17 -14.09 -1.56
CA LEU A 482 0.89 -14.78 -2.62
C LEU A 482 1.78 -15.91 -2.07
N LYS A 483 2.43 -15.73 -0.91
CA LYS A 483 3.17 -16.81 -0.22
C LYS A 483 2.26 -17.95 0.25
N PHE A 484 1.04 -17.64 0.66
CA PHE A 484 0.05 -18.66 1.00
C PHE A 484 -0.33 -19.52 -0.21
N PHE A 485 -0.41 -18.94 -1.40
CA PHE A 485 -0.85 -19.65 -2.59
C PHE A 485 0.28 -20.33 -3.38
N PHE A 486 1.49 -19.77 -3.41
CA PHE A 486 2.61 -20.27 -4.22
C PHE A 486 3.71 -20.90 -3.36
N ASP A 487 4.49 -21.79 -3.98
CA ASP A 487 5.71 -22.33 -3.38
C ASP A 487 6.79 -21.23 -3.32
N GLU A 488 7.00 -20.69 -2.13
CA GLU A 488 7.97 -19.61 -1.89
C GLU A 488 9.44 -20.03 -2.16
N THR A 489 9.72 -21.33 -2.23
CA THR A 489 11.07 -21.86 -2.44
C THR A 489 11.44 -22.01 -3.90
N TRP A 490 10.47 -21.90 -4.81
CA TRP A 490 10.72 -22.03 -6.24
C TRP A 490 11.66 -20.94 -6.74
N VAL A 491 12.74 -21.36 -7.40
CA VAL A 491 13.77 -20.47 -7.95
C VAL A 491 13.30 -19.92 -9.29
N PHE A 492 13.41 -18.60 -9.49
CA PHE A 492 13.08 -17.97 -10.76
C PHE A 492 13.99 -18.50 -11.88
N PRO A 493 13.40 -18.98 -13.00
CA PRO A 493 14.18 -19.35 -14.17
C PRO A 493 14.68 -18.07 -14.88
N ASN A 494 15.99 -18.02 -15.19
CA ASN A 494 16.58 -16.93 -15.98
C ASN A 494 16.21 -15.52 -15.45
N PRO A 495 16.63 -15.17 -14.23
CA PRO A 495 16.31 -13.86 -13.68
C PRO A 495 16.86 -12.72 -14.55
N LEU A 496 16.16 -11.61 -14.58
CA LEU A 496 16.39 -10.48 -15.48
C LEU A 496 16.94 -9.26 -14.74
N LEU A 497 17.62 -8.38 -15.49
CA LEU A 497 18.15 -7.11 -15.03
C LEU A 497 17.80 -6.03 -16.07
N PRO A 498 17.18 -4.90 -15.69
CA PRO A 498 17.02 -3.78 -16.59
C PRO A 498 18.35 -3.13 -16.95
N SER A 499 18.52 -2.74 -18.21
CA SER A 499 19.62 -1.84 -18.64
C SER A 499 19.54 -0.51 -17.87
N SER A 500 20.67 0.21 -17.78
CA SER A 500 20.71 1.49 -17.05
C SER A 500 19.80 2.56 -17.62
N ASP A 501 19.48 2.49 -18.92
CA ASP A 501 18.51 3.36 -19.58
C ASP A 501 17.07 2.82 -19.54
N GLY A 502 16.84 1.64 -18.97
CA GLY A 502 15.53 1.00 -18.86
C GLY A 502 14.90 0.55 -20.18
N GLN A 503 15.64 0.55 -21.29
CA GLN A 503 15.06 0.22 -22.60
C GLN A 503 15.10 -1.28 -22.93
N SER A 504 15.92 -2.05 -22.23
CA SER A 504 16.07 -3.48 -22.45
C SER A 504 16.20 -4.26 -21.14
N LEU A 505 16.02 -5.57 -21.25
CA LEU A 505 16.28 -6.53 -20.17
C LEU A 505 17.43 -7.44 -20.58
N GLU A 506 18.33 -7.69 -19.63
CA GLU A 506 19.44 -8.61 -19.75
C GLU A 506 19.30 -9.76 -18.75
N ASN A 507 19.93 -10.89 -19.01
CA ASN A 507 19.98 -11.98 -18.04
C ASN A 507 20.86 -11.60 -16.85
N TYR A 508 20.33 -11.76 -15.65
CA TYR A 508 21.13 -11.60 -14.45
C TYR A 508 22.03 -12.82 -14.21
N THR A 509 23.33 -12.59 -14.13
CA THR A 509 24.35 -13.65 -13.97
C THR A 509 25.14 -13.53 -12.66
N GLY A 510 24.60 -12.80 -11.67
CA GLY A 510 25.22 -12.67 -10.36
C GLY A 510 25.34 -14.00 -9.62
N GLY A 511 26.32 -14.11 -8.72
CA GLY A 511 26.60 -15.36 -7.99
C GLY A 511 25.46 -15.81 -7.06
N ASP A 512 24.48 -14.94 -6.79
CA ASP A 512 23.30 -15.20 -5.99
C ASP A 512 22.02 -15.46 -6.83
N ALA A 513 22.15 -15.61 -8.16
CA ALA A 513 21.01 -15.88 -9.04
C ALA A 513 20.21 -17.13 -8.59
N GLY A 514 20.86 -18.16 -8.08
CA GLY A 514 20.21 -19.36 -7.54
C GLY A 514 19.44 -19.14 -6.23
N LEU A 515 19.55 -17.99 -5.61
CA LEU A 515 18.84 -17.62 -4.38
C LEU A 515 17.61 -16.73 -4.66
N ILE A 516 17.38 -16.38 -5.93
CA ILE A 516 16.21 -15.58 -6.35
C ILE A 516 14.99 -16.50 -6.40
N THR A 517 14.23 -16.53 -5.32
CA THR A 517 13.05 -17.39 -5.17
C THR A 517 11.76 -16.57 -5.17
N VAL A 518 10.61 -17.24 -5.30
CA VAL A 518 9.30 -16.59 -5.18
C VAL A 518 9.21 -15.80 -3.86
N GLY A 519 9.60 -16.40 -2.74
CA GLY A 519 9.55 -15.76 -1.42
C GLY A 519 10.42 -14.50 -1.34
N THR A 520 11.66 -14.56 -1.84
CA THR A 520 12.57 -13.41 -1.83
C THR A 520 12.09 -12.30 -2.75
N GLU A 521 11.55 -12.65 -3.92
CA GLU A 521 11.03 -11.68 -4.88
C GLU A 521 9.71 -11.02 -4.43
N LEU A 522 8.87 -11.73 -3.70
CA LEU A 522 7.68 -11.14 -3.08
C LEU A 522 8.05 -10.10 -2.02
N ASN A 523 9.01 -10.39 -1.14
CA ASN A 523 9.47 -9.42 -0.15
C ASN A 523 10.08 -8.19 -0.83
N LYS A 524 10.92 -8.40 -1.84
CA LYS A 524 11.50 -7.32 -2.63
C LYS A 524 10.44 -6.50 -3.38
N LEU A 525 9.41 -7.15 -3.94
CA LEU A 525 8.28 -6.48 -4.58
C LEU A 525 7.62 -5.46 -3.64
N ALA A 526 7.26 -5.89 -2.45
CA ALA A 526 6.61 -5.02 -1.47
C ALA A 526 7.52 -3.86 -1.04
N ARG A 527 8.84 -4.11 -0.92
CA ARG A 527 9.84 -3.08 -0.66
C ARG A 527 9.94 -2.09 -1.81
N ASN A 528 10.07 -2.54 -3.04
CA ASN A 528 10.19 -1.69 -4.22
C ASN A 528 8.98 -0.75 -4.35
N VAL A 529 7.77 -1.28 -4.24
CA VAL A 529 6.54 -0.47 -4.31
C VAL A 529 6.49 0.56 -3.18
N SER A 530 6.74 0.14 -1.95
CA SER A 530 6.68 1.07 -0.81
C SER A 530 7.80 2.12 -0.82
N PHE A 531 9.00 1.77 -1.28
CA PHE A 531 10.12 2.71 -1.41
C PHE A 531 10.02 3.60 -2.63
N GLY A 532 9.45 3.11 -3.74
CA GLY A 532 9.14 3.95 -4.89
C GLY A 532 8.22 5.09 -4.50
N HIS A 533 7.09 4.76 -3.87
CA HIS A 533 6.16 5.74 -3.33
C HIS A 533 6.75 6.55 -2.17
N GLY A 534 7.63 5.97 -1.38
CA GLY A 534 8.15 6.57 -0.15
C GLY A 534 9.48 7.29 -0.32
N VAL A 535 10.54 6.52 -0.26
CA VAL A 535 11.92 7.02 -0.14
C VAL A 535 12.36 7.69 -1.44
N HIS A 536 12.12 7.07 -2.60
CA HIS A 536 12.53 7.62 -3.90
C HIS A 536 11.69 8.83 -4.31
N ALA A 537 10.40 8.85 -4.00
CA ALA A 537 9.56 10.02 -4.26
C ALA A 537 9.81 11.17 -3.27
N GLY A 538 10.35 10.88 -2.08
CA GLY A 538 10.58 11.88 -1.02
C GLY A 538 9.37 12.14 -0.14
N ILE A 539 8.38 11.22 -0.07
CA ILE A 539 7.08 11.47 0.58
C ILE A 539 6.76 10.55 1.77
N HIS A 540 7.58 9.54 2.04
CA HIS A 540 7.49 8.69 3.24
C HIS A 540 8.87 8.37 3.81
N TRP A 541 8.89 8.02 5.09
CA TRP A 541 10.07 7.62 5.83
C TRP A 541 10.36 6.12 5.66
N ARG A 542 11.62 5.69 5.86
CA ARG A 542 11.95 4.25 5.91
C ARG A 542 11.10 3.50 6.92
N THR A 543 10.96 4.05 8.11
CA THR A 543 10.17 3.44 9.20
C THR A 543 8.70 3.29 8.85
N ASP A 544 8.15 4.20 8.03
CA ASP A 544 6.78 4.05 7.52
C ASP A 544 6.63 2.72 6.77
N THR A 545 7.60 2.39 5.92
CA THR A 545 7.60 1.14 5.16
C THR A 545 7.84 -0.07 6.05
N ASP A 546 8.88 -0.06 6.88
CA ASP A 546 9.28 -1.24 7.66
C ASP A 546 8.14 -1.72 8.58
N ASN A 547 7.52 -0.79 9.31
CA ASN A 547 6.43 -1.12 10.21
C ASN A 547 5.12 -1.43 9.47
N SER A 548 4.90 -0.84 8.31
CA SER A 548 3.71 -1.10 7.50
C SER A 548 3.72 -2.48 6.86
N LEU A 549 4.86 -2.93 6.35
CA LEU A 549 5.00 -4.28 5.81
C LEU A 549 4.66 -5.33 6.86
N LEU A 550 5.14 -5.15 8.10
CA LEU A 550 4.84 -6.04 9.23
C LEU A 550 3.37 -5.97 9.64
N LEU A 551 2.78 -4.77 9.63
CA LEU A 551 1.35 -4.59 9.93
C LEU A 551 0.48 -5.32 8.89
N GLY A 552 0.79 -5.16 7.60
CA GLY A 552 0.07 -5.81 6.51
C GLY A 552 0.20 -7.32 6.55
N GLU A 553 1.41 -7.85 6.79
CA GLU A 553 1.64 -9.29 6.97
C GLU A 553 0.80 -9.85 8.12
N ALA A 554 0.82 -9.20 9.29
CA ALA A 554 0.07 -9.66 10.46
C ALA A 554 -1.44 -9.65 10.21
N MET A 555 -1.94 -8.61 9.54
CA MET A 555 -3.35 -8.50 9.16
C MET A 555 -3.74 -9.63 8.19
N ALA A 556 -2.94 -9.89 7.16
CA ALA A 556 -3.23 -10.95 6.20
C ALA A 556 -3.18 -12.35 6.82
N ILE A 557 -2.26 -12.60 7.76
CA ILE A 557 -2.22 -13.86 8.50
C ILE A 557 -3.51 -14.04 9.31
N SER A 558 -3.95 -13.00 10.00
CA SER A 558 -5.21 -13.05 10.76
C SER A 558 -6.43 -13.30 9.85
N TYR A 559 -6.50 -12.60 8.72
CA TYR A 559 -7.51 -12.81 7.70
C TYR A 559 -7.51 -14.26 7.17
N LEU A 560 -6.34 -14.82 6.87
CA LEU A 560 -6.19 -16.19 6.38
C LEU A 560 -6.62 -17.23 7.41
N GLN A 561 -6.34 -17.00 8.70
CA GLN A 561 -6.77 -17.87 9.78
C GLN A 561 -8.29 -17.94 9.90
N ASP A 562 -8.97 -16.82 9.74
CA ASP A 562 -10.42 -16.76 9.74
C ASP A 562 -11.00 -17.40 8.45
N ARG A 563 -10.47 -17.03 7.28
CA ARG A 563 -10.90 -17.57 5.99
C ARG A 563 -10.68 -19.07 5.86
N ALA A 564 -9.63 -19.61 6.47
CA ALA A 564 -9.36 -21.05 6.46
C ALA A 564 -10.57 -21.87 6.98
N GLN A 565 -11.34 -21.33 7.88
CA GLN A 565 -12.52 -22.00 8.43
C GLN A 565 -13.71 -22.05 7.47
N GLU A 566 -13.73 -21.21 6.43
CA GLU A 566 -14.76 -21.21 5.38
C GLU A 566 -14.49 -22.25 4.29
N TYR A 567 -13.23 -22.60 4.04
CA TYR A 567 -12.89 -23.61 3.06
C TYR A 567 -13.43 -24.98 3.45
N ASN A 568 -14.01 -25.69 2.48
CA ASN A 568 -14.47 -27.06 2.69
C ASN A 568 -13.33 -28.08 2.59
N GLU A 569 -12.34 -27.75 1.77
CA GLU A 569 -11.12 -28.52 1.60
C GLU A 569 -10.30 -28.51 2.88
N LYS A 570 -9.77 -29.68 3.25
CA LYS A 570 -8.81 -29.79 4.32
C LYS A 570 -7.42 -29.48 3.82
N PHE A 571 -6.69 -28.64 4.54
CA PHE A 571 -5.36 -28.24 4.15
C PHE A 571 -4.52 -27.79 5.34
N THR A 572 -3.21 -27.83 5.14
CA THR A 572 -2.21 -27.24 6.04
C THR A 572 -1.15 -26.57 5.18
N ILE A 573 -1.16 -25.24 5.15
CA ILE A 573 -0.23 -24.41 4.37
C ILE A 573 0.74 -23.72 5.31
N THR A 574 2.03 -23.84 5.01
CA THR A 574 3.11 -23.17 5.74
C THR A 574 3.89 -22.27 4.81
N PHE A 575 4.22 -21.06 5.26
CA PHE A 575 5.07 -20.10 4.55
C PHE A 575 5.93 -19.29 5.53
N THR A 576 6.92 -18.54 4.99
CA THR A 576 7.88 -17.78 5.77
C THR A 576 7.45 -16.31 5.85
N LYS A 577 7.40 -15.76 7.05
CA LYS A 577 7.14 -14.35 7.32
C LYS A 577 8.32 -13.47 6.90
N LEU A 578 8.10 -12.16 6.88
CA LEU A 578 9.13 -11.16 6.62
C LEU A 578 10.33 -11.27 7.58
N ASP A 579 10.08 -11.63 8.84
CA ASP A 579 11.11 -11.82 9.87
C ASP A 579 11.87 -13.16 9.78
N GLY A 580 11.56 -14.00 8.80
CA GLY A 580 12.15 -15.31 8.58
C GLY A 580 11.51 -16.45 9.39
N ASN A 581 10.60 -16.18 10.30
CA ASN A 581 9.86 -17.21 11.03
C ASN A 581 8.78 -17.85 10.15
N LYS A 582 8.48 -19.12 10.37
CA LYS A 582 7.39 -19.80 9.65
C LYS A 582 6.05 -19.60 10.37
N VAL A 583 5.01 -19.50 9.56
CA VAL A 583 3.62 -19.53 10.02
C VAL A 583 2.87 -20.63 9.28
N THR A 584 1.94 -21.28 9.97
CA THR A 584 1.09 -22.34 9.43
C THR A 584 -0.37 -21.95 9.55
N ILE A 585 -1.09 -22.04 8.44
CA ILE A 585 -2.54 -21.86 8.36
C ILE A 585 -3.17 -23.22 8.05
N SER A 586 -4.11 -23.66 8.88
CA SER A 586 -4.75 -24.97 8.74
C SER A 586 -6.21 -24.88 9.18
N ASN A 587 -7.05 -25.75 8.60
CA ASN A 587 -8.43 -26.00 9.03
C ASN A 587 -8.67 -27.49 9.34
N GLU A 588 -7.60 -28.25 9.56
CA GLU A 588 -7.64 -29.65 10.00
C GLU A 588 -8.01 -29.79 11.48
#